data_5ad70e8005d9b5e86e6c9f6cebb85b0a
#
_entry.id   5ad70e8005d9b5e86e6c9f6cebb85b0a
#
_cell.length_a   1.000
_cell.length_b   1.000
_cell.length_c   1.000
_cell.angle_alpha   90.00
_cell.angle_beta   90.00
_cell.angle_gamma   90.00
#
_symmetry.space_group_name_H-M   'P 1'
#
loop_
_entity.id
_entity.type
_entity.pdbx_description
1 polymer ?
#
loop_
_entity_poly.entity_id
_entity_poly.type
_entity_poly.pdbx_seq_one_letter_code
_entity_poly.pdbx_strand_id
1 'polypeptide(L)'
;NITGVYEATKGDIIDTGTGRSSEQYKIKNWTLNKSSNTNCGLFASIGAEGIVRNVCIENVVIKAKAKVGAIAGNCSGKIISCHTTGNEGSISTAATTDAEIYLGGIVGYLTEKGEVSYCSNTAAIEGTAGCVGGVVGIIMRDANNAPAVAYCTNKANVVCSSKSPVGGVVGSIAGAAGNDLIKVTGCAN
;
A
#
# COMPACT_ATOMS: atom_id res chain seq x y z
N ASN A 1 -13.55 -2.32 -8.12
CA ASN A 1 -12.74 -3.55 -8.20
C ASN A 1 -12.00 -3.60 -9.52
N ILE A 2 -10.73 -3.95 -9.49
CA ILE A 2 -9.93 -4.22 -10.69
C ILE A 2 -9.73 -5.72 -10.77
N THR A 3 -10.15 -6.30 -11.88
CA THR A 3 -9.99 -7.73 -12.19
C THR A 3 -9.07 -7.97 -13.38
N GLY A 4 -8.80 -6.94 -14.16
CA GLY A 4 -7.86 -6.96 -15.28
C GLY A 4 -6.43 -6.59 -14.90
N VAL A 5 -5.64 -6.26 -15.89
CA VAL A 5 -4.28 -5.75 -15.73
C VAL A 5 -4.27 -4.25 -16.00
N TYR A 6 -3.71 -3.47 -15.08
CA TYR A 6 -3.38 -2.08 -15.30
C TYR A 6 -1.87 -1.93 -15.28
N GLU A 7 -1.33 -1.32 -16.32
CA GLU A 7 0.10 -1.10 -16.49
C GLU A 7 0.36 0.35 -16.92
N ALA A 8 1.24 1.01 -16.24
CA ALA A 8 1.77 2.31 -16.67
C ALA A 8 2.91 2.06 -17.67
N THR A 9 2.58 2.09 -18.97
CA THR A 9 3.54 1.71 -20.02
C THR A 9 4.65 2.72 -20.26
N LYS A 10 4.55 3.90 -19.71
CA LYS A 10 5.52 4.99 -19.93
C LYS A 10 5.94 5.67 -18.63
N GLY A 11 5.77 5.08 -17.54
CA GLY A 11 6.22 5.54 -16.26
C GLY A 11 7.08 4.48 -15.61
N ASP A 12 7.89 3.83 -16.39
CA ASP A 12 8.82 2.86 -15.85
C ASP A 12 9.67 3.55 -14.81
N ILE A 13 9.25 3.33 -13.65
CA ILE A 13 9.64 4.01 -12.45
C ILE A 13 10.83 3.33 -11.86
N ILE A 14 11.14 2.20 -12.33
CA ILE A 14 12.37 1.54 -12.03
C ILE A 14 13.33 1.98 -13.11
N ASP A 15 14.23 2.84 -12.71
CA ASP A 15 15.48 2.98 -13.45
C ASP A 15 16.16 1.61 -13.47
N THR A 16 15.95 0.89 -14.54
CA THR A 16 16.63 -0.37 -14.80
C THR A 16 18.06 -0.17 -15.22
N GLY A 17 18.62 1.03 -15.02
CA GLY A 17 19.95 1.40 -15.48
C GLY A 17 20.03 1.71 -16.98
N THR A 18 18.89 1.84 -17.65
CA THR A 18 18.84 2.15 -19.09
C THR A 18 18.78 3.66 -19.39
N GLY A 19 19.00 4.51 -18.39
CA GLY A 19 19.05 5.96 -18.55
C GLY A 19 17.72 6.62 -18.93
N ARG A 20 16.60 5.93 -18.77
CA ARG A 20 15.27 6.53 -18.93
C ARG A 20 14.90 7.27 -17.66
N SER A 21 14.68 8.57 -17.79
CA SER A 21 14.22 9.41 -16.70
C SER A 21 12.86 8.92 -16.21
N SER A 22 12.80 8.43 -14.98
CA SER A 22 11.57 8.06 -14.26
C SER A 22 10.63 9.26 -14.02
N GLU A 23 11.04 10.45 -14.43
CA GLU A 23 10.32 11.70 -14.19
C GLU A 23 9.12 11.90 -15.13
N GLN A 24 9.07 11.19 -16.23
CA GLN A 24 8.22 11.58 -17.36
C GLN A 24 6.77 11.13 -17.23
N TYR A 25 6.43 10.17 -16.36
CA TYR A 25 5.11 9.54 -16.34
C TYR A 25 4.58 9.28 -14.91
N LYS A 26 4.63 10.31 -14.08
CA LYS A 26 4.10 10.26 -12.72
C LYS A 26 2.71 10.87 -12.64
N ILE A 27 1.87 10.31 -11.81
CA ILE A 27 0.67 11.00 -11.31
C ILE A 27 1.15 11.98 -10.25
N LYS A 28 1.03 13.29 -10.50
CA LYS A 28 1.55 14.31 -9.58
C LYS A 28 0.44 14.98 -8.78
N ASN A 29 0.75 15.25 -7.51
CA ASN A 29 -0.10 16.03 -6.61
C ASN A 29 -1.54 15.51 -6.51
N TRP A 30 -1.68 14.20 -6.57
CA TRP A 30 -2.99 13.57 -6.46
C TRP A 30 -3.49 13.61 -5.02
N THR A 31 -4.69 14.21 -4.85
CA THR A 31 -5.31 14.38 -3.55
C THR A 31 -6.63 13.63 -3.47
N LEU A 32 -6.83 12.86 -2.41
CA LEU A 32 -8.07 12.17 -2.11
C LEU A 32 -8.48 12.47 -0.66
N ASN A 33 -9.66 13.07 -0.48
CA ASN A 33 -10.25 13.31 0.84
C ASN A 33 -11.63 12.66 0.90
N LYS A 34 -11.73 11.53 1.61
CA LYS A 34 -12.93 10.67 1.67
C LYS A 34 -13.19 10.16 3.09
N SER A 35 -13.89 10.93 3.89
CA SER A 35 -14.24 10.57 5.28
C SER A 35 -15.27 9.43 5.41
N SER A 36 -16.01 9.10 4.36
CA SER A 36 -17.05 8.06 4.38
C SER A 36 -16.67 6.74 3.72
N ASN A 37 -15.63 6.72 2.87
CA ASN A 37 -15.25 5.52 2.13
C ASN A 37 -14.39 4.58 2.98
N THR A 38 -14.65 3.28 2.88
CA THR A 38 -13.93 2.25 3.63
C THR A 38 -12.65 1.78 2.94
N ASN A 39 -12.59 1.79 1.61
CA ASN A 39 -11.41 1.40 0.84
C ASN A 39 -10.99 2.57 -0.03
N CYS A 40 -9.79 3.08 0.18
CA CYS A 40 -9.29 4.29 -0.49
C CYS A 40 -7.85 4.11 -0.97
N GLY A 41 -7.62 4.57 -2.18
CA GLY A 41 -6.36 4.57 -2.90
C GLY A 41 -6.64 4.97 -4.34
N LEU A 42 -5.63 4.92 -5.20
CA LEU A 42 -5.83 5.08 -6.65
C LEU A 42 -6.90 4.09 -7.14
N PHE A 43 -6.90 2.89 -6.55
CA PHE A 43 -7.95 1.88 -6.67
C PHE A 43 -8.56 1.59 -5.30
N ALA A 44 -9.89 1.56 -5.21
CA ALA A 44 -10.54 1.16 -3.97
C ALA A 44 -10.21 -0.31 -3.62
N SER A 45 -10.26 -1.19 -4.62
CA SER A 45 -9.90 -2.61 -4.48
C SER A 45 -9.29 -3.16 -5.76
N ILE A 46 -8.31 -4.06 -5.59
CA ILE A 46 -7.73 -4.89 -6.65
C ILE A 46 -8.13 -6.33 -6.36
N GLY A 47 -8.90 -6.95 -7.26
CA GLY A 47 -9.35 -8.34 -7.13
C GLY A 47 -8.23 -9.35 -7.43
N ALA A 48 -8.48 -10.64 -7.16
CA ALA A 48 -7.49 -11.73 -7.23
C ALA A 48 -6.73 -11.84 -8.56
N GLU A 49 -7.40 -11.56 -9.67
CA GLU A 49 -6.79 -11.60 -11.02
C GLU A 49 -6.27 -10.22 -11.47
N GLY A 50 -6.41 -9.20 -10.61
CA GLY A 50 -5.99 -7.83 -10.93
C GLY A 50 -4.48 -7.67 -10.73
N ILE A 51 -3.83 -7.00 -11.68
CA ILE A 51 -2.42 -6.65 -11.61
C ILE A 51 -2.28 -5.15 -11.86
N VAL A 52 -1.60 -4.47 -10.93
CA VAL A 52 -1.20 -3.07 -11.08
C VAL A 52 0.31 -3.01 -11.00
N ARG A 53 0.95 -2.43 -12.02
CA ARG A 53 2.41 -2.33 -12.05
C ARG A 53 2.91 -1.03 -12.64
N ASN A 54 4.14 -0.66 -12.28
CA ASN A 54 4.84 0.50 -12.82
C ASN A 54 4.07 1.82 -12.64
N VAL A 55 3.40 2.00 -11.50
CA VAL A 55 2.69 3.24 -11.16
C VAL A 55 3.51 4.05 -10.17
N CYS A 56 3.75 5.31 -10.49
CA CYS A 56 4.37 6.27 -9.59
C CYS A 56 3.42 7.42 -9.26
N ILE A 57 3.30 7.72 -7.98
CA ILE A 57 2.52 8.87 -7.51
C ILE A 57 3.45 9.80 -6.74
N GLU A 58 3.65 11.00 -7.27
CA GLU A 58 4.47 12.03 -6.66
C GLU A 58 3.61 12.97 -5.82
N ASN A 59 4.02 13.23 -4.58
CA ASN A 59 3.33 14.09 -3.62
C ASN A 59 1.85 13.68 -3.43
N VAL A 60 1.61 12.40 -3.17
CA VAL A 60 0.27 11.89 -2.91
C VAL A 60 -0.26 12.40 -1.57
N VAL A 61 -1.49 12.91 -1.53
CA VAL A 61 -2.15 13.31 -0.29
C VAL A 61 -3.48 12.57 -0.15
N ILE A 62 -3.56 11.67 0.81
CA ILE A 62 -4.79 10.91 1.08
C ILE A 62 -5.20 11.11 2.53
N LYS A 63 -6.48 11.45 2.72
CA LYS A 63 -7.16 11.41 4.01
C LYS A 63 -8.45 10.63 3.85
N ALA A 64 -8.54 9.46 4.48
CA ALA A 64 -9.69 8.58 4.29
C ALA A 64 -10.05 7.82 5.56
N LYS A 65 -11.10 6.97 5.53
CA LYS A 65 -11.70 6.43 6.74
C LYS A 65 -11.00 5.19 7.27
N ALA A 66 -10.85 4.14 6.47
CA ALA A 66 -10.51 2.81 7.02
C ALA A 66 -9.32 2.13 6.32
N LYS A 67 -9.54 1.47 5.20
CA LYS A 67 -8.48 0.75 4.48
C LYS A 67 -7.85 1.69 3.45
N VAL A 68 -6.65 2.18 3.73
CA VAL A 68 -6.04 3.28 2.99
C VAL A 68 -4.64 2.92 2.53
N GLY A 69 -4.38 3.10 1.24
CA GLY A 69 -3.05 3.00 0.66
C GLY A 69 -2.96 3.83 -0.61
N ALA A 70 -1.78 4.29 -0.99
CA ALA A 70 -1.62 5.11 -2.20
C ALA A 70 -2.11 4.39 -3.46
N ILE A 71 -1.80 3.12 -3.60
CA ILE A 71 -2.20 2.32 -4.76
C ILE A 71 -3.56 1.69 -4.53
N ALA A 72 -3.78 1.02 -3.39
CA ALA A 72 -5.06 0.37 -3.14
C ALA A 72 -5.47 0.40 -1.66
N GLY A 73 -6.77 0.56 -1.41
CA GLY A 73 -7.35 0.34 -0.09
C GLY A 73 -7.34 -1.15 0.28
N ASN A 74 -7.78 -2.00 -0.64
CA ASN A 74 -7.80 -3.46 -0.50
C ASN A 74 -7.15 -4.14 -1.70
N CYS A 75 -6.37 -5.21 -1.47
CA CYS A 75 -5.72 -5.96 -2.54
C CYS A 75 -5.74 -7.46 -2.24
N SER A 76 -6.29 -8.23 -3.18
CA SER A 76 -6.16 -9.68 -3.28
C SER A 76 -5.40 -10.12 -4.54
N GLY A 77 -5.07 -9.18 -5.41
CA GLY A 77 -4.28 -9.36 -6.63
C GLY A 77 -2.83 -8.95 -6.44
N LYS A 78 -2.19 -8.41 -7.47
CA LYS A 78 -0.77 -8.07 -7.46
C LYS A 78 -0.51 -6.59 -7.65
N ILE A 79 0.42 -6.05 -6.85
CA ILE A 79 0.97 -4.70 -6.99
C ILE A 79 2.48 -4.85 -7.13
N ILE A 80 3.01 -4.47 -8.28
CA ILE A 80 4.40 -4.71 -8.64
C ILE A 80 5.05 -3.41 -9.09
N SER A 81 6.21 -3.07 -8.52
CA SER A 81 6.99 -1.90 -8.95
C SER A 81 6.16 -0.60 -8.94
N CYS A 82 5.39 -0.41 -7.86
CA CYS A 82 4.61 0.81 -7.65
C CYS A 82 5.25 1.66 -6.54
N HIS A 83 5.28 2.97 -6.75
CA HIS A 83 6.04 3.85 -5.87
C HIS A 83 5.27 5.12 -5.52
N THR A 84 5.41 5.57 -4.27
CA THR A 84 5.18 6.97 -3.94
C THR A 84 6.52 7.70 -3.90
N THR A 85 6.56 8.92 -4.40
CA THR A 85 7.76 9.76 -4.46
C THR A 85 7.47 11.19 -4.04
N GLY A 86 8.50 11.99 -3.87
CA GLY A 86 8.38 13.37 -3.39
C GLY A 86 8.45 13.45 -1.87
N ASN A 87 8.55 14.67 -1.35
CA ASN A 87 8.77 14.95 0.07
C ASN A 87 7.54 15.56 0.76
N GLU A 88 6.48 15.83 0.01
CA GLU A 88 5.26 16.50 0.49
C GLU A 88 4.06 15.54 0.57
N GLY A 89 4.28 14.26 0.27
CA GLY A 89 3.23 13.26 0.32
C GLY A 89 2.84 12.88 1.75
N SER A 90 1.54 12.72 2.00
CA SER A 90 1.01 12.20 3.26
C SER A 90 -0.18 11.29 3.03
N ILE A 91 -0.24 10.21 3.79
CA ILE A 91 -1.36 9.26 3.77
C ILE A 91 -1.85 9.11 5.21
N SER A 92 -3.09 9.51 5.45
CA SER A 92 -3.62 9.57 6.79
C SER A 92 -5.04 8.99 6.90
N THR A 93 -5.42 8.65 8.13
CA THR A 93 -6.79 8.24 8.44
C THR A 93 -7.57 9.36 9.11
N ALA A 94 -8.84 9.49 8.75
CA ALA A 94 -9.76 10.46 9.35
C ALA A 94 -10.55 9.87 10.54
N ALA A 95 -10.57 8.54 10.68
CA ALA A 95 -11.35 7.84 11.70
C ALA A 95 -10.55 7.64 12.99
N THR A 96 -11.22 7.72 14.13
CA THR A 96 -10.61 7.56 15.45
C THR A 96 -11.09 6.33 16.21
N THR A 97 -12.16 5.68 15.75
CA THR A 97 -12.87 4.65 16.54
C THR A 97 -13.25 3.38 15.76
N ASP A 98 -12.97 3.29 14.46
CA ASP A 98 -13.34 2.11 13.67
C ASP A 98 -12.38 0.94 13.92
N ALA A 99 -12.93 -0.26 14.10
CA ALA A 99 -12.16 -1.48 14.35
C ALA A 99 -11.33 -1.95 13.15
N GLU A 100 -11.61 -1.48 11.94
CA GLU A 100 -10.96 -1.91 10.70
C GLU A 100 -10.15 -0.78 10.03
N ILE A 101 -9.33 -0.09 10.81
CA ILE A 101 -8.42 0.91 10.26
C ILE A 101 -7.10 0.23 9.89
N TYR A 102 -6.78 0.23 8.60
CA TYR A 102 -5.54 -0.33 8.07
C TYR A 102 -4.92 0.68 7.11
N LEU A 103 -3.79 1.21 7.49
CA LEU A 103 -3.11 2.29 6.77
C LEU A 103 -1.74 1.81 6.30
N GLY A 104 -1.52 1.85 5.00
CA GLY A 104 -0.23 1.52 4.39
C GLY A 104 0.18 2.54 3.34
N GLY A 105 1.48 2.67 3.13
CA GLY A 105 2.01 3.56 2.10
C GLY A 105 1.60 3.15 0.69
N ILE A 106 1.45 1.85 0.45
CA ILE A 106 1.06 1.27 -0.84
C ILE A 106 -0.33 0.64 -0.75
N VAL A 107 -0.58 -0.19 0.27
CA VAL A 107 -1.83 -0.94 0.44
C VAL A 107 -2.30 -0.87 1.89
N GLY A 108 -3.59 -0.60 2.11
CA GLY A 108 -4.19 -0.66 3.45
C GLY A 108 -4.36 -2.10 3.94
N TYR A 109 -5.00 -2.93 3.13
CA TYR A 109 -5.39 -4.30 3.49
C TYR A 109 -4.99 -5.29 2.38
N LEU A 110 -4.08 -6.19 2.69
CA LEU A 110 -3.59 -7.23 1.78
C LEU A 110 -4.16 -8.58 2.22
N THR A 111 -4.82 -9.29 1.33
CA THR A 111 -5.57 -10.53 1.68
C THR A 111 -5.50 -11.58 0.56
N GLU A 112 -5.99 -12.76 0.83
CA GLU A 112 -6.02 -13.92 -0.09
C GLU A 112 -4.61 -14.25 -0.62
N LYS A 113 -4.43 -14.28 -1.93
CA LYS A 113 -3.13 -14.49 -2.61
C LYS A 113 -2.47 -13.18 -3.01
N GLY A 114 -2.87 -12.07 -2.38
CA GLY A 114 -2.36 -10.75 -2.68
C GLY A 114 -0.84 -10.67 -2.58
N GLU A 115 -0.23 -9.98 -3.53
CA GLU A 115 1.22 -9.79 -3.59
C GLU A 115 1.56 -8.30 -3.73
N VAL A 116 2.51 -7.84 -2.91
CA VAL A 116 3.11 -6.50 -3.05
C VAL A 116 4.61 -6.69 -3.19
N SER A 117 5.16 -6.37 -4.36
CA SER A 117 6.57 -6.61 -4.62
C SER A 117 7.26 -5.44 -5.33
N TYR A 118 8.53 -5.21 -4.99
CA TYR A 118 9.37 -4.16 -5.57
C TYR A 118 8.78 -2.74 -5.44
N CYS A 119 7.99 -2.50 -4.41
CA CYS A 119 7.32 -1.22 -4.17
C CYS A 119 8.09 -0.35 -3.19
N SER A 120 7.95 0.97 -3.31
CA SER A 120 8.54 1.89 -2.34
C SER A 120 7.61 3.02 -1.91
N ASN A 121 7.73 3.41 -0.65
CA ASN A 121 6.98 4.53 -0.10
C ASN A 121 7.91 5.62 0.43
N THR A 122 7.61 6.89 0.08
CA THR A 122 8.22 8.09 0.66
C THR A 122 7.18 9.04 1.27
N ALA A 123 5.88 8.77 1.10
CA ALA A 123 4.83 9.58 1.70
C ALA A 123 4.72 9.31 3.20
N ALA A 124 4.66 10.35 4.02
CA ALA A 124 4.47 10.21 5.46
C ALA A 124 3.15 9.48 5.78
N ILE A 125 3.19 8.60 6.77
CA ILE A 125 2.04 7.78 7.19
C ILE A 125 1.61 8.20 8.58
N GLU A 126 0.37 8.67 8.71
CA GLU A 126 -0.17 9.22 9.96
C GLU A 126 -1.49 8.54 10.33
N GLY A 127 -1.41 7.48 11.10
CA GLY A 127 -2.57 6.75 11.62
C GLY A 127 -3.10 7.37 12.92
N THR A 128 -4.42 7.35 13.10
CA THR A 128 -5.07 7.71 14.36
C THR A 128 -5.37 6.48 15.22
N ALA A 129 -5.57 5.32 14.59
CA ALA A 129 -5.83 4.02 15.22
C ALA A 129 -5.56 2.89 14.22
N GLY A 130 -5.69 1.65 14.65
CA GLY A 130 -5.60 0.46 13.79
C GLY A 130 -4.17 0.05 13.44
N CYS A 131 -3.99 -0.72 12.39
CA CYS A 131 -2.67 -1.20 11.99
C CYS A 131 -2.06 -0.25 10.96
N VAL A 132 -0.85 0.23 11.24
CA VAL A 132 -0.15 1.25 10.44
C VAL A 132 1.18 0.71 9.95
N GLY A 133 1.37 0.62 8.64
CA GLY A 133 2.62 0.15 8.04
C GLY A 133 3.15 1.07 6.96
N GLY A 134 4.44 1.15 6.82
CA GLY A 134 5.08 2.01 5.82
C GLY A 134 4.80 1.59 4.38
N VAL A 135 4.48 0.32 4.13
CA VAL A 135 4.09 -0.23 2.83
C VAL A 135 2.70 -0.85 2.90
N VAL A 136 2.46 -1.76 3.83
CA VAL A 136 1.20 -2.49 4.00
C VAL A 136 0.67 -2.30 5.41
N GLY A 137 -0.58 -1.86 5.57
CA GLY A 137 -1.22 -1.67 6.88
C GLY A 137 -1.40 -2.99 7.62
N ILE A 138 -2.07 -3.93 7.00
CA ILE A 138 -2.24 -5.29 7.53
C ILE A 138 -2.17 -6.34 6.42
N ILE A 139 -1.56 -7.47 6.74
CA ILE A 139 -1.66 -8.70 5.96
C ILE A 139 -2.67 -9.61 6.67
N MET A 140 -3.75 -9.95 5.96
CA MET A 140 -4.77 -10.85 6.47
C MET A 140 -4.76 -12.13 5.65
N ARG A 141 -4.39 -13.24 6.28
CA ARG A 141 -4.45 -14.56 5.66
C ARG A 141 -5.69 -15.33 6.05
N ASP A 142 -6.11 -16.22 5.21
CA ASP A 142 -7.06 -17.28 5.54
C ASP A 142 -6.37 -18.65 5.62
N ALA A 143 -7.14 -19.72 5.82
CA ALA A 143 -6.59 -21.06 5.98
C ALA A 143 -5.90 -21.61 4.70
N ASN A 144 -6.22 -21.07 3.54
CA ASN A 144 -5.80 -21.61 2.24
C ASN A 144 -4.89 -20.67 1.44
N ASN A 145 -4.72 -19.44 1.91
CA ASN A 145 -4.03 -18.39 1.17
C ASN A 145 -3.07 -17.60 2.07
N ALA A 146 -1.88 -17.37 1.58
CA ALA A 146 -0.84 -16.60 2.26
C ALA A 146 -0.38 -15.43 1.36
N PRO A 147 -0.81 -14.21 1.66
CA PRO A 147 -0.30 -13.02 0.97
C PRO A 147 1.21 -12.86 1.13
N ALA A 148 1.85 -12.15 0.19
CA ALA A 148 3.29 -11.94 0.21
C ALA A 148 3.66 -10.47 0.05
N VAL A 149 4.72 -10.04 0.75
CA VAL A 149 5.38 -8.73 0.59
C VAL A 149 6.86 -8.97 0.36
N ALA A 150 7.39 -8.54 -0.78
CA ALA A 150 8.77 -8.83 -1.13
C ALA A 150 9.49 -7.62 -1.73
N TYR A 151 10.74 -7.41 -1.34
CA TYR A 151 11.62 -6.39 -1.91
C TYR A 151 11.01 -4.98 -1.89
N CYS A 152 10.27 -4.67 -0.83
CA CYS A 152 9.63 -3.37 -0.65
C CYS A 152 10.43 -2.50 0.31
N THR A 153 10.40 -1.19 0.09
CA THR A 153 11.14 -0.23 0.91
C THR A 153 10.22 0.88 1.39
N ASN A 154 10.28 1.18 2.67
CA ASN A 154 9.74 2.42 3.21
C ASN A 154 10.87 3.38 3.56
N LYS A 155 10.74 4.66 3.19
CA LYS A 155 11.68 5.73 3.54
C LYS A 155 10.99 6.89 4.24
N ALA A 156 9.73 6.69 4.61
CA ALA A 156 8.92 7.72 5.25
C ALA A 156 8.74 7.46 6.74
N ASN A 157 8.41 8.50 7.47
CA ASN A 157 7.96 8.38 8.84
C ASN A 157 6.62 7.65 8.91
N VAL A 158 6.50 6.74 9.86
CA VAL A 158 5.27 5.99 10.16
C VAL A 158 4.88 6.27 11.60
N VAL A 159 3.75 6.91 11.80
CA VAL A 159 3.28 7.32 13.12
C VAL A 159 1.84 6.86 13.33
N CYS A 160 1.53 6.40 14.54
CA CYS A 160 0.17 6.20 15.01
C CYS A 160 -0.03 6.90 16.35
N SER A 161 -1.10 7.67 16.49
CA SER A 161 -1.38 8.41 17.72
C SER A 161 -1.98 7.56 18.84
N SER A 162 -2.43 6.34 18.53
CA SER A 162 -2.95 5.37 19.51
C SER A 162 -1.92 4.28 19.85
N LYS A 163 -2.23 3.44 20.85
CA LYS A 163 -1.46 2.22 21.19
C LYS A 163 -1.75 1.07 20.20
N SER A 164 -1.58 1.30 18.93
CA SER A 164 -1.90 0.34 17.87
C SER A 164 -0.63 -0.19 17.22
N PRO A 165 -0.66 -1.36 16.55
CA PRO A 165 0.49 -1.91 15.86
C PRO A 165 1.03 -0.96 14.78
N VAL A 166 2.34 -0.70 14.83
CA VAL A 166 3.06 0.12 13.84
C VAL A 166 4.27 -0.65 13.34
N GLY A 167 4.45 -0.68 12.04
CA GLY A 167 5.62 -1.31 11.42
C GLY A 167 6.21 -0.46 10.31
N GLY A 168 7.53 -0.46 10.19
CA GLY A 168 8.23 0.27 9.14
C GLY A 168 7.85 -0.18 7.73
N VAL A 169 7.54 -1.46 7.56
CA VAL A 169 7.05 -2.03 6.28
C VAL A 169 5.63 -2.55 6.43
N VAL A 170 5.37 -3.47 7.33
CA VAL A 170 4.06 -4.09 7.58
C VAL A 170 3.61 -3.76 9.00
N GLY A 171 2.41 -3.19 9.15
CA GLY A 171 1.87 -2.81 10.46
C GLY A 171 1.45 -4.01 11.31
N SER A 172 0.78 -4.98 10.70
CA SER A 172 0.36 -6.21 11.40
C SER A 172 0.17 -7.37 10.44
N ILE A 173 0.26 -8.57 10.98
CA ILE A 173 -0.06 -9.83 10.29
C ILE A 173 -1.10 -10.55 11.14
N ALA A 174 -2.25 -10.88 10.57
CA ALA A 174 -3.35 -11.53 11.25
C ALA A 174 -4.06 -12.57 10.37
N GLY A 175 -5.05 -13.27 10.94
CA GLY A 175 -5.90 -14.22 10.24
C GLY A 175 -5.75 -15.65 10.75
N ALA A 176 -6.47 -16.59 10.11
CA ALA A 176 -6.54 -17.99 10.52
C ALA A 176 -5.18 -18.71 10.36
N ALA A 177 -4.92 -19.65 11.22
CA ALA A 177 -3.81 -20.58 11.05
C ALA A 177 -4.01 -21.39 9.75
N GLY A 178 -2.98 -21.53 8.96
CA GLY A 178 -2.97 -22.27 7.69
C GLY A 178 -1.62 -22.92 7.45
N ASN A 179 -1.54 -23.77 6.43
CA ASN A 179 -0.30 -24.48 6.09
C ASN A 179 0.71 -23.60 5.36
N ASP A 180 0.22 -22.56 4.66
CA ASP A 180 1.10 -21.67 3.91
C ASP A 180 1.66 -20.56 4.80
N LEU A 181 2.93 -20.29 4.66
CA LEU A 181 3.62 -19.23 5.40
C LEU A 181 3.47 -17.88 4.68
N ILE A 182 3.08 -16.87 5.44
CA ILE A 182 3.20 -15.48 4.96
C ILE A 182 4.67 -15.16 4.74
N LYS A 183 4.99 -14.59 3.59
CA LYS A 183 6.36 -14.22 3.22
C LYS A 183 6.51 -12.70 3.23
N VAL A 184 7.36 -12.20 4.13
CA VAL A 184 7.87 -10.83 4.12
C VAL A 184 9.38 -10.92 3.97
N THR A 185 9.88 -10.68 2.76
CA THR A 185 11.28 -10.96 2.41
C THR A 185 11.94 -9.80 1.68
N GLY A 186 13.23 -9.56 1.93
CA GLY A 186 14.01 -8.56 1.21
C GLY A 186 13.52 -7.12 1.39
N CYS A 187 12.75 -6.83 2.44
CA CYS A 187 12.18 -5.51 2.68
C CYS A 187 13.07 -4.67 3.59
N ALA A 188 13.00 -3.33 3.42
CA ALA A 188 13.76 -2.36 4.20
C ALA A 188 12.90 -1.19 4.69
N ASN A 189 13.31 -0.56 5.79
CA ASN A 189 12.75 0.66 6.36
C ASN A 189 13.87 1.61 6.76
#